data_05194b43f725b3e0e6bf9b9cf6edb225
#
_entry.id   05194b43f725b3e0e6bf9b9cf6edb225
#
_cell.length_a   1.000
_cell.length_b   1.000
_cell.length_c   1.000
_cell.angle_alpha   90.00
_cell.angle_beta   90.00
_cell.angle_gamma   90.00
#
_symmetry.space_group_name_H-M   'P 1'
#
loop_
_entity.id
_entity.type
_entity.pdbx_description
1 polymer ?
#
loop_
_entity_poly.entity_id
_entity_poly.type
_entity_poly.pdbx_seq_one_letter_code
_entity_poly.pdbx_strand_id
1 'polypeptide(L)'
;MKKINLFILFFPLLISAQIELSNIFSDGMVLQRNSNINIWGKSNSNESIKINVSWNSRVYKTKSDKKGNWIIKIPTNNSRETHNITIKTKTDSIEINDVLLGEVWFASGQSNMQMNFKGYSNEPIKNAQYLINKSNNSNIRLLSIPRLASKIPLENFDSKWEISNKTSVLNFSVVAYSFAIYINETLNVPVGIIHTSWGGTPAEAWTEKSFLENNFEKDEIKNHAQNTSEAHEPSFLYNG
;
A
#
# COMPACT_ATOMS: atom_id res chain seq x y z
N MET A 1 61.99 19.58 19.10
CA MET A 1 60.81 19.18 18.28
C MET A 1 59.76 18.65 19.23
N LYS A 2 58.65 19.42 19.48
CA LYS A 2 57.53 18.98 20.32
C LYS A 2 56.59 18.08 19.50
N LYS A 3 56.40 16.83 19.92
CA LYS A 3 55.44 15.89 19.32
C LYS A 3 54.03 16.28 19.82
N ILE A 4 53.19 16.73 18.91
CA ILE A 4 51.76 16.97 19.18
C ILE A 4 51.05 15.61 19.02
N ASN A 5 50.60 15.04 20.16
CA ASN A 5 49.73 13.87 20.14
C ASN A 5 48.29 14.35 19.80
N LEU A 6 47.83 14.09 18.58
CA LEU A 6 46.47 14.32 18.16
C LEU A 6 45.57 13.21 18.74
N PHE A 7 44.80 13.51 19.76
CA PHE A 7 43.83 12.61 20.35
C PHE A 7 42.53 12.72 19.51
N ILE A 8 42.29 11.78 18.59
CA ILE A 8 41.04 11.70 17.84
C ILE A 8 39.98 11.13 18.78
N LEU A 9 39.09 12.01 19.28
CA LEU A 9 37.90 11.61 20.03
C LEU A 9 36.90 10.95 19.06
N PHE A 10 36.80 9.63 19.10
CA PHE A 10 35.78 8.89 18.38
C PHE A 10 34.46 9.05 19.14
N PHE A 11 33.62 10.01 18.69
CA PHE A 11 32.25 10.17 19.18
C PHE A 11 31.39 9.13 18.47
N PRO A 12 30.85 8.10 19.14
CA PRO A 12 29.91 7.20 18.49
C PRO A 12 28.65 7.98 18.12
N LEU A 13 28.43 8.16 16.82
CA LEU A 13 27.13 8.61 16.30
C LEU A 13 26.10 7.53 16.65
N LEU A 14 25.31 7.77 17.68
CA LEU A 14 24.13 6.97 17.99
C LEU A 14 23.10 7.24 16.89
N ILE A 15 23.16 6.45 15.81
CA ILE A 15 22.11 6.41 14.79
C ILE A 15 20.92 5.71 15.46
N SER A 16 19.98 6.49 15.95
CA SER A 16 18.67 5.97 16.35
C SER A 16 17.89 5.69 15.07
N ALA A 17 17.49 4.46 14.85
CA ALA A 17 16.59 4.15 13.74
C ALA A 17 15.23 4.79 14.02
N GLN A 18 14.73 5.54 13.05
CA GLN A 18 13.39 6.10 13.06
C GLN A 18 12.36 4.99 12.87
N ILE A 19 11.12 5.25 13.25
CA ILE A 19 9.99 4.40 12.90
C ILE A 19 9.83 4.45 11.38
N GLU A 20 9.83 3.28 10.75
CA GLU A 20 9.58 3.15 9.31
C GLU A 20 8.25 2.43 9.10
N LEU A 21 7.38 3.01 8.28
CA LEU A 21 6.12 2.42 7.85
C LEU A 21 6.14 2.18 6.34
N SER A 22 5.40 1.17 5.89
CA SER A 22 5.08 1.06 4.47
C SER A 22 4.18 2.24 4.05
N ASN A 23 4.35 2.74 2.83
CA ASN A 23 3.57 3.86 2.28
C ASN A 23 2.06 3.56 2.16
N ILE A 24 1.66 2.30 2.33
CA ILE A 24 0.25 1.95 2.50
C ILE A 24 -0.35 2.59 3.77
N PHE A 25 0.47 2.84 4.79
CA PHE A 25 0.11 3.55 6.02
C PHE A 25 0.56 5.00 5.93
N SER A 26 -0.22 5.81 5.26
CA SER A 26 0.06 7.24 5.10
C SER A 26 -1.22 8.06 5.20
N ASP A 27 -1.07 9.37 5.27
CA ASP A 27 -2.19 10.31 5.32
C ASP A 27 -3.18 10.05 4.20
N GLY A 28 -4.46 10.18 4.52
CA GLY A 28 -5.55 9.96 3.57
C GLY A 28 -5.96 8.50 3.37
N MET A 29 -5.34 7.54 4.06
CA MET A 29 -5.67 6.12 3.91
C MET A 29 -7.08 5.76 4.36
N VAL A 30 -7.60 4.66 3.80
CA VAL A 30 -8.81 4.00 4.30
C VAL A 30 -8.42 2.67 4.93
N LEU A 31 -8.95 2.40 6.12
CA LEU A 31 -8.81 1.12 6.81
C LEU A 31 -10.13 0.36 6.79
N GLN A 32 -10.06 -0.97 6.64
CA GLN A 32 -11.28 -1.81 6.66
C GLN A 32 -12.04 -1.62 7.96
N ARG A 33 -13.31 -1.22 7.86
CA ARG A 33 -14.22 -1.03 9.00
C ARG A 33 -14.68 -2.36 9.60
N ASN A 34 -15.14 -2.32 10.86
CA ASN A 34 -15.70 -3.48 11.59
C ASN A 34 -14.79 -4.73 11.52
N SER A 35 -13.48 -4.54 11.56
CA SER A 35 -12.48 -5.58 11.38
C SER A 35 -11.36 -5.47 12.40
N ASN A 36 -10.50 -6.47 12.45
CA ASN A 36 -9.22 -6.41 13.13
C ASN A 36 -8.13 -6.24 12.08
N ILE A 37 -7.63 -5.02 11.92
CA ILE A 37 -6.60 -4.69 10.94
C ILE A 37 -5.21 -4.92 11.53
N ASN A 38 -4.26 -5.27 10.68
CA ASN A 38 -2.85 -5.27 11.03
C ASN A 38 -2.23 -3.92 10.69
N ILE A 39 -1.43 -3.37 11.60
CA ILE A 39 -0.48 -2.27 11.34
C ILE A 39 0.91 -2.81 11.64
N TRP A 40 1.87 -2.55 10.75
CA TRP A 40 3.24 -3.06 10.87
C TRP A 40 4.26 -2.04 10.41
N GLY A 41 5.51 -2.27 10.78
CA GLY A 41 6.62 -1.41 10.39
C GLY A 41 7.94 -1.89 10.97
N LYS A 42 8.93 -1.02 10.92
CA LYS A 42 10.26 -1.22 11.50
C LYS A 42 10.58 -0.14 12.51
N SER A 43 11.42 -0.48 13.47
CA SER A 43 12.00 0.43 14.48
C SER A 43 13.33 -0.16 14.95
N ASN A 44 13.91 0.40 16.02
CA ASN A 44 15.06 -0.23 16.66
C ASN A 44 14.71 -1.65 17.16
N SER A 45 15.73 -2.53 17.20
CA SER A 45 15.61 -3.89 17.73
C SER A 45 15.10 -3.88 19.17
N ASN A 46 14.14 -4.76 19.48
CA ASN A 46 13.55 -4.92 20.82
C ASN A 46 12.96 -3.64 21.42
N GLU A 47 12.53 -2.72 20.61
CA GLU A 47 11.92 -1.46 21.04
C GLU A 47 10.42 -1.62 21.36
N SER A 48 9.93 -0.85 22.33
CA SER A 48 8.51 -0.82 22.68
C SER A 48 7.79 0.21 21.83
N ILE A 49 6.73 -0.20 21.14
CA ILE A 49 5.89 0.63 20.30
C ILE A 49 4.53 0.81 20.98
N LYS A 50 4.05 2.06 21.03
CA LYS A 50 2.70 2.42 21.49
C LYS A 50 1.93 3.04 20.35
N ILE A 51 0.69 2.61 20.14
CA ILE A 51 -0.18 3.11 19.08
C ILE A 51 -1.48 3.62 19.73
N ASN A 52 -1.83 4.86 19.44
CA ASN A 52 -3.10 5.46 19.77
C ASN A 52 -3.87 5.70 18.48
N VAL A 53 -5.16 5.44 18.53
CA VAL A 53 -6.08 5.66 17.41
C VAL A 53 -7.23 6.53 17.90
N SER A 54 -7.70 7.48 17.10
CA SER A 54 -8.71 8.44 17.55
C SER A 54 -10.14 7.87 17.61
N TRP A 55 -10.39 6.71 17.00
CA TRP A 55 -11.74 6.08 17.05
C TRP A 55 -12.02 5.27 18.31
N ASN A 56 -11.05 5.17 19.21
CA ASN A 56 -11.26 4.66 20.58
C ASN A 56 -10.16 5.19 21.52
N SER A 57 -10.36 5.02 22.84
CA SER A 57 -9.44 5.52 23.87
C SER A 57 -8.36 4.50 24.28
N ARG A 58 -8.29 3.35 23.63
CA ARG A 58 -7.36 2.28 24.00
C ARG A 58 -5.95 2.55 23.47
N VAL A 59 -4.95 2.34 24.31
CA VAL A 59 -3.54 2.34 23.90
C VAL A 59 -3.11 0.93 23.55
N TYR A 60 -2.69 0.72 22.31
CA TYR A 60 -2.16 -0.55 21.82
C TYR A 60 -0.65 -0.58 21.99
N LYS A 61 -0.11 -1.75 22.36
CA LYS A 61 1.33 -1.91 22.62
C LYS A 61 1.84 -3.17 21.93
N THR A 62 3.00 -3.05 21.30
CA THR A 62 3.76 -4.15 20.74
C THR A 62 5.26 -3.92 20.96
N LYS A 63 6.07 -4.86 20.53
CA LYS A 63 7.54 -4.77 20.62
C LYS A 63 8.12 -5.27 19.31
N SER A 64 9.14 -4.59 18.79
CA SER A 64 9.87 -5.06 17.63
C SER A 64 10.73 -6.29 17.96
N ASP A 65 10.94 -7.12 16.96
CA ASP A 65 11.82 -8.28 17.04
C ASP A 65 13.31 -7.86 17.00
N LYS A 66 14.22 -8.86 16.97
CA LYS A 66 15.66 -8.63 16.86
C LYS A 66 16.08 -7.96 15.56
N LYS A 67 15.25 -8.03 14.51
CA LYS A 67 15.47 -7.39 13.20
C LYS A 67 14.79 -6.02 13.09
N GLY A 68 14.10 -5.60 14.14
CA GLY A 68 13.35 -4.33 14.19
C GLY A 68 11.91 -4.42 13.66
N ASN A 69 11.44 -5.56 13.17
CA ASN A 69 10.08 -5.68 12.63
C ASN A 69 9.06 -5.74 13.77
N TRP A 70 7.92 -5.11 13.57
CA TRP A 70 6.79 -5.19 14.49
C TRP A 70 5.46 -5.23 13.75
N ILE A 71 4.48 -5.86 14.36
CA ILE A 71 3.10 -5.95 13.89
C ILE A 71 2.16 -5.91 15.08
N ILE A 72 0.97 -5.33 14.88
CA ILE A 72 -0.09 -5.29 15.88
C ILE A 72 -1.46 -5.33 15.23
N LYS A 73 -2.43 -6.00 15.89
CA LYS A 73 -3.83 -5.98 15.49
C LYS A 73 -4.60 -4.90 16.24
N ILE A 74 -5.36 -4.09 15.51
CA ILE A 74 -6.19 -3.02 16.04
C ILE A 74 -7.62 -3.18 15.52
N PRO A 75 -8.64 -3.24 16.39
CA PRO A 75 -10.02 -3.28 15.97
C PRO A 75 -10.46 -1.92 15.43
N THR A 76 -11.19 -1.94 14.33
CA THR A 76 -11.87 -0.79 13.75
C THR A 76 -13.38 -0.88 14.03
N ASN A 77 -14.05 0.24 13.99
CA ASN A 77 -15.50 0.37 14.08
C ASN A 77 -16.10 0.85 12.75
N ASN A 78 -17.32 1.34 12.77
CA ASN A 78 -18.01 1.90 11.60
C ASN A 78 -18.16 3.42 11.64
N SER A 79 -17.26 4.11 12.34
CA SER A 79 -17.25 5.58 12.36
C SER A 79 -17.13 6.15 10.95
N ARG A 80 -17.83 7.24 10.69
CA ARG A 80 -17.77 7.99 9.43
C ARG A 80 -16.95 9.27 9.54
N GLU A 81 -16.39 9.50 10.70
CA GLU A 81 -15.54 10.65 10.96
C GLU A 81 -14.12 10.41 10.45
N THR A 82 -13.40 11.49 10.29
CA THR A 82 -11.96 11.44 9.99
C THR A 82 -11.18 11.18 11.27
N HIS A 83 -10.22 10.31 11.18
CA HIS A 83 -9.41 9.84 12.29
C HIS A 83 -7.94 10.12 12.12
N ASN A 84 -7.17 9.94 13.20
CA ASN A 84 -5.72 9.91 13.17
C ASN A 84 -5.18 8.69 13.94
N ILE A 85 -3.92 8.34 13.62
CA ILE A 85 -3.15 7.30 14.30
C ILE A 85 -1.84 7.91 14.72
N THR A 86 -1.49 7.76 16.00
CA THR A 86 -0.17 8.13 16.50
C THR A 86 0.61 6.90 16.89
N ILE A 87 1.80 6.73 16.34
CA ILE A 87 2.73 5.62 16.62
C ILE A 87 3.95 6.21 17.31
N LYS A 88 4.27 5.73 18.50
CA LYS A 88 5.34 6.26 19.34
C LYS A 88 6.28 5.18 19.83
N THR A 89 7.57 5.47 19.78
CA THR A 89 8.62 4.76 20.50
C THR A 89 9.14 5.64 21.65
N LYS A 90 10.28 5.27 22.23
CA LYS A 90 10.94 6.11 23.23
C LYS A 90 11.54 7.39 22.64
N THR A 91 11.98 7.33 21.39
CA THR A 91 12.82 8.34 20.73
C THR A 91 12.15 8.98 19.53
N ASP A 92 11.05 8.41 19.01
CA ASP A 92 10.42 8.86 17.78
C ASP A 92 8.89 8.79 17.83
N SER A 93 8.22 9.57 16.97
CA SER A 93 6.76 9.62 16.87
C SER A 93 6.33 9.94 15.46
N ILE A 94 5.46 9.11 14.89
CA ILE A 94 4.79 9.33 13.61
C ILE A 94 3.31 9.58 13.89
N GLU A 95 2.73 10.52 13.15
CA GLU A 95 1.29 10.76 13.12
C GLU A 95 0.78 10.58 11.69
N ILE A 96 -0.27 9.78 11.53
CA ILE A 96 -0.98 9.58 10.26
C ILE A 96 -2.33 10.24 10.40
N ASN A 97 -2.61 11.18 9.52
CA ASN A 97 -3.79 12.03 9.55
C ASN A 97 -4.78 11.66 8.44
N ASP A 98 -6.00 12.17 8.54
CA ASP A 98 -7.06 11.99 7.53
C ASP A 98 -7.36 10.51 7.23
N VAL A 99 -7.39 9.67 8.27
CA VAL A 99 -7.71 8.24 8.17
C VAL A 99 -9.22 8.04 8.17
N LEU A 100 -9.73 7.28 7.22
CA LEU A 100 -11.15 6.92 7.14
C LEU A 100 -11.34 5.42 7.47
N LEU A 101 -12.48 5.08 8.08
CA LEU A 101 -12.90 3.70 8.27
C LEU A 101 -13.98 3.36 7.23
N GLY A 102 -13.69 2.44 6.32
CA GLY A 102 -14.56 2.15 5.18
C GLY A 102 -14.35 0.76 4.60
N GLU A 103 -14.76 0.59 3.36
CA GLU A 103 -14.46 -0.62 2.59
C GLU A 103 -13.13 -0.46 1.86
N VAL A 104 -12.24 -1.43 2.01
CA VAL A 104 -10.94 -1.43 1.32
C VAL A 104 -10.92 -2.57 0.31
N TRP A 105 -10.60 -2.22 -0.94
CA TRP A 105 -10.53 -3.19 -2.03
C TRP A 105 -9.19 -3.16 -2.74
N PHE A 106 -8.69 -4.35 -3.04
CA PHE A 106 -7.50 -4.53 -3.85
C PHE A 106 -7.91 -4.82 -5.30
N ALA A 107 -7.56 -3.91 -6.20
CA ALA A 107 -7.90 -3.97 -7.61
C ALA A 107 -6.66 -4.29 -8.43
N SER A 108 -6.50 -5.54 -8.84
CA SER A 108 -5.33 -6.00 -9.58
C SER A 108 -5.69 -6.70 -10.87
N GLY A 109 -4.70 -6.95 -11.70
CA GLY A 109 -4.83 -7.67 -12.95
C GLY A 109 -4.02 -7.05 -14.08
N GLN A 110 -4.45 -7.29 -15.31
CA GLN A 110 -3.74 -6.84 -16.50
C GLN A 110 -4.46 -5.68 -17.24
N SER A 111 -4.46 -5.63 -18.57
CA SER A 111 -4.87 -4.49 -19.40
C SER A 111 -6.25 -3.93 -19.10
N ASN A 112 -7.28 -4.75 -18.86
CA ASN A 112 -8.62 -4.27 -18.54
C ASN A 112 -8.66 -3.51 -17.20
N MET A 113 -7.94 -4.00 -16.18
CA MET A 113 -7.82 -3.31 -14.91
C MET A 113 -6.90 -2.10 -14.99
N GLN A 114 -5.91 -2.11 -15.89
CA GLN A 114 -4.99 -0.99 -16.11
C GLN A 114 -5.65 0.19 -16.84
N MET A 115 -6.66 -0.04 -17.68
CA MET A 115 -7.29 0.97 -18.51
C MET A 115 -7.72 2.19 -17.67
N ASN A 116 -7.18 3.35 -17.99
CA ASN A 116 -7.49 4.60 -17.32
C ASN A 116 -8.55 5.41 -18.11
N PHE A 117 -8.94 6.58 -17.62
CA PHE A 117 -9.99 7.41 -18.23
C PHE A 117 -9.69 7.92 -19.65
N LYS A 118 -8.45 7.85 -20.10
CA LYS A 118 -8.09 8.21 -21.49
C LYS A 118 -8.47 7.10 -22.48
N GLY A 119 -8.71 5.89 -21.98
CA GLY A 119 -8.93 4.70 -22.82
C GLY A 119 -7.66 4.28 -23.56
N TYR A 120 -7.83 3.35 -24.48
CA TYR A 120 -6.80 2.99 -25.46
C TYR A 120 -7.14 3.60 -26.83
N SER A 121 -6.16 3.59 -27.74
CA SER A 121 -6.38 4.02 -29.12
C SER A 121 -7.56 3.22 -29.73
N ASN A 122 -8.56 3.92 -30.23
CA ASN A 122 -9.80 3.34 -30.73
C ASN A 122 -10.75 2.68 -29.71
N GLU A 123 -10.44 2.75 -28.43
CA GLU A 123 -11.28 2.20 -27.35
C GLU A 123 -11.56 3.29 -26.30
N PRO A 124 -12.40 4.27 -26.60
CA PRO A 124 -12.73 5.34 -25.68
C PRO A 124 -13.61 4.82 -24.55
N ILE A 125 -13.42 5.37 -23.36
CA ILE A 125 -14.28 5.06 -22.21
C ILE A 125 -15.63 5.72 -22.35
N LYS A 126 -16.69 4.89 -22.42
CA LYS A 126 -18.06 5.38 -22.42
C LYS A 126 -18.34 6.13 -21.10
N ASN A 127 -18.94 7.32 -21.21
CA ASN A 127 -19.28 8.17 -20.06
C ASN A 127 -18.09 8.65 -19.23
N ALA A 128 -16.85 8.64 -19.75
CA ALA A 128 -15.67 9.11 -19.02
C ALA A 128 -15.86 10.49 -18.40
N GLN A 129 -16.37 11.45 -19.19
CA GLN A 129 -16.57 12.83 -18.72
C GLN A 129 -17.59 12.91 -17.57
N TYR A 130 -18.64 12.10 -17.59
CA TYR A 130 -19.61 12.02 -16.49
C TYR A 130 -18.95 11.53 -15.20
N LEU A 131 -18.16 10.46 -15.27
CA LEU A 131 -17.45 9.91 -14.11
C LEU A 131 -16.40 10.90 -13.58
N ILE A 132 -15.66 11.57 -14.47
CA ILE A 132 -14.69 12.61 -14.09
C ILE A 132 -15.39 13.77 -13.38
N ASN A 133 -16.57 14.20 -13.87
CA ASN A 133 -17.31 15.27 -13.21
C ASN A 133 -17.85 14.90 -11.82
N LYS A 134 -18.13 13.62 -11.58
CA LYS A 134 -18.52 13.07 -10.27
C LYS A 134 -17.33 12.80 -9.33
N SER A 135 -16.10 12.96 -9.76
CA SER A 135 -14.95 12.47 -9.03
C SER A 135 -14.56 13.30 -7.79
N ASN A 136 -15.08 14.50 -7.60
CA ASN A 136 -14.84 15.26 -6.37
C ASN A 136 -15.58 14.61 -5.20
N ASN A 137 -14.99 13.56 -4.62
CA ASN A 137 -15.56 12.79 -3.54
C ASN A 137 -14.49 12.45 -2.49
N SER A 138 -14.52 13.14 -1.36
CA SER A 138 -13.57 12.93 -0.26
C SER A 138 -13.71 11.58 0.45
N ASN A 139 -14.80 10.85 0.22
CA ASN A 139 -15.00 9.50 0.77
C ASN A 139 -14.43 8.40 -0.13
N ILE A 140 -13.90 8.72 -1.31
CA ILE A 140 -13.18 7.77 -2.15
C ILE A 140 -11.69 8.12 -2.13
N ARG A 141 -10.87 7.16 -1.80
CA ARG A 141 -9.42 7.28 -1.70
C ARG A 141 -8.74 6.27 -2.62
N LEU A 142 -7.72 6.72 -3.29
CA LEU A 142 -7.05 6.00 -4.37
C LEU A 142 -5.58 5.83 -4.01
N LEU A 143 -5.07 4.60 -4.04
CA LEU A 143 -3.66 4.29 -3.91
C LEU A 143 -3.22 3.50 -5.14
N SER A 144 -2.33 4.05 -5.95
CA SER A 144 -1.76 3.35 -7.10
C SER A 144 -0.38 2.81 -6.75
N ILE A 145 -0.22 1.50 -6.73
CA ILE A 145 1.09 0.87 -6.57
C ILE A 145 1.83 0.93 -7.91
N PRO A 146 3.07 1.46 -7.95
CA PRO A 146 3.85 1.53 -9.17
C PRO A 146 4.20 0.13 -9.68
N ARG A 147 4.35 0.01 -11.00
CA ARG A 147 4.80 -1.23 -11.65
C ARG A 147 6.29 -1.41 -11.43
N LEU A 148 6.63 -2.38 -10.59
CA LEU A 148 8.01 -2.71 -10.24
C LEU A 148 8.21 -4.21 -10.37
N ALA A 149 9.17 -4.63 -11.20
CA ALA A 149 9.62 -6.01 -11.23
C ALA A 149 10.74 -6.20 -10.21
N SER A 150 10.65 -7.24 -9.37
CA SER A 150 11.66 -7.53 -8.35
C SER A 150 11.87 -9.05 -8.22
N LYS A 151 13.11 -9.45 -7.96
CA LYS A 151 13.46 -10.85 -7.66
C LYS A 151 13.18 -11.26 -6.22
N ILE A 152 12.87 -10.29 -5.36
CA ILE A 152 12.55 -10.47 -3.94
C ILE A 152 11.30 -9.65 -3.61
N PRO A 153 10.51 -10.04 -2.61
CA PRO A 153 9.41 -9.23 -2.12
C PRO A 153 9.88 -7.83 -1.74
N LEU A 154 9.14 -6.81 -2.16
CA LEU A 154 9.40 -5.42 -1.78
C LEU A 154 8.58 -5.08 -0.54
N GLU A 155 9.22 -4.50 0.45
CA GLU A 155 8.56 -4.11 1.70
C GLU A 155 7.87 -2.75 1.61
N ASN A 156 8.23 -1.95 0.59
CA ASN A 156 7.69 -0.61 0.39
C ASN A 156 7.71 -0.21 -1.10
N PHE A 157 6.99 0.84 -1.43
CA PHE A 157 6.86 1.40 -2.78
C PHE A 157 6.70 2.92 -2.69
N ASP A 158 7.03 3.63 -3.76
CA ASP A 158 6.88 5.09 -3.83
C ASP A 158 5.48 5.46 -4.36
N SER A 159 4.55 5.64 -3.46
CA SER A 159 3.20 6.13 -3.72
C SER A 159 2.54 6.61 -2.43
N LYS A 160 1.39 7.29 -2.57
CA LYS A 160 0.58 7.79 -1.46
C LYS A 160 -0.91 7.71 -1.79
N TRP A 161 -1.73 7.73 -0.76
CA TRP A 161 -3.16 7.86 -0.93
C TRP A 161 -3.52 9.25 -1.48
N GLU A 162 -4.45 9.25 -2.42
CA GLU A 162 -4.99 10.47 -3.02
C GLU A 162 -6.50 10.54 -2.81
N ILE A 163 -6.99 11.73 -2.49
CA ILE A 163 -8.44 12.01 -2.48
C ILE A 163 -8.93 11.97 -3.92
N SER A 164 -10.07 11.30 -4.14
CA SER A 164 -10.73 11.30 -5.43
C SER A 164 -11.11 12.71 -5.87
N ASN A 165 -10.56 13.13 -7.00
CA ASN A 165 -10.85 14.40 -7.67
C ASN A 165 -10.60 14.28 -9.18
N LYS A 166 -10.91 15.33 -9.94
CA LYS A 166 -10.77 15.34 -11.40
C LYS A 166 -9.35 15.04 -11.89
N THR A 167 -8.32 15.32 -11.09
CA THR A 167 -6.91 15.09 -11.46
C THR A 167 -6.48 13.68 -11.10
N SER A 168 -6.75 13.24 -9.86
CA SER A 168 -6.30 11.93 -9.36
C SER A 168 -6.93 10.76 -10.13
N VAL A 169 -8.17 10.90 -10.62
CA VAL A 169 -8.84 9.82 -11.37
C VAL A 169 -8.33 9.63 -12.79
N LEU A 170 -7.79 10.67 -13.45
CA LEU A 170 -7.45 10.60 -14.88
C LEU A 170 -6.49 9.46 -15.25
N ASN A 171 -5.55 9.16 -14.38
CA ASN A 171 -4.57 8.09 -14.57
C ASN A 171 -4.88 6.83 -13.77
N PHE A 172 -5.98 6.83 -13.03
CA PHE A 172 -6.43 5.68 -12.24
C PHE A 172 -7.26 4.70 -13.09
N SER A 173 -7.35 3.45 -12.64
CA SER A 173 -8.19 2.43 -13.28
C SER A 173 -9.67 2.87 -13.35
N VAL A 174 -10.22 2.95 -14.56
CA VAL A 174 -11.64 3.30 -14.73
C VAL A 174 -12.56 2.21 -14.18
N VAL A 175 -12.16 0.95 -14.30
CA VAL A 175 -12.94 -0.20 -13.78
C VAL A 175 -12.97 -0.16 -12.26
N ALA A 176 -11.80 -0.05 -11.63
CA ALA A 176 -11.68 0.04 -10.17
C ALA A 176 -12.40 1.27 -9.61
N TYR A 177 -12.28 2.41 -10.29
CA TYR A 177 -12.95 3.64 -9.88
C TYR A 177 -14.49 3.57 -10.02
N SER A 178 -14.99 3.00 -11.11
CA SER A 178 -16.43 2.80 -11.30
C SER A 178 -17.03 1.89 -10.22
N PHE A 179 -16.29 0.85 -9.83
CA PHE A 179 -16.63 -0.01 -8.72
C PHE A 179 -16.65 0.78 -7.39
N ALA A 180 -15.62 1.62 -7.15
CA ALA A 180 -15.56 2.44 -5.93
C ALA A 180 -16.76 3.37 -5.78
N ILE A 181 -17.16 4.05 -6.87
CA ILE A 181 -18.36 4.89 -6.87
C ILE A 181 -19.59 4.06 -6.51
N TYR A 182 -19.78 2.91 -7.17
CA TYR A 182 -20.94 2.06 -6.92
C TYR A 182 -21.02 1.59 -5.46
N ILE A 183 -19.93 1.14 -4.88
CA ILE A 183 -19.87 0.73 -3.47
C ILE A 183 -20.12 1.92 -2.54
N ASN A 184 -19.48 3.08 -2.79
CA ASN A 184 -19.67 4.27 -1.98
C ASN A 184 -21.13 4.76 -1.99
N GLU A 185 -21.77 4.82 -3.17
CA GLU A 185 -23.16 5.23 -3.31
C GLU A 185 -24.13 4.21 -2.68
N THR A 186 -23.86 2.91 -2.85
CA THR A 186 -24.75 1.84 -2.36
C THR A 186 -24.69 1.69 -0.84
N LEU A 187 -23.49 1.69 -0.27
CA LEU A 187 -23.31 1.46 1.16
C LEU A 187 -23.24 2.75 1.97
N ASN A 188 -23.07 3.89 1.29
CA ASN A 188 -22.87 5.21 1.90
C ASN A 188 -21.74 5.19 2.95
N VAL A 189 -20.56 4.67 2.59
CA VAL A 189 -19.37 4.56 3.44
C VAL A 189 -18.13 4.97 2.66
N PRO A 190 -17.05 5.37 3.34
CA PRO A 190 -15.76 5.57 2.68
C PRO A 190 -15.28 4.33 1.94
N VAL A 191 -14.60 4.53 0.81
CA VAL A 191 -14.03 3.45 -0.01
C VAL A 191 -12.58 3.76 -0.35
N GLY A 192 -11.69 2.84 0.00
CA GLY A 192 -10.28 2.85 -0.40
C GLY A 192 -10.01 1.81 -1.48
N ILE A 193 -9.39 2.22 -2.58
CA ILE A 193 -8.94 1.30 -3.62
C ILE A 193 -7.42 1.29 -3.67
N ILE A 194 -6.86 0.12 -3.46
CA ILE A 194 -5.45 -0.16 -3.69
C ILE A 194 -5.35 -0.79 -5.09
N HIS A 195 -4.83 -0.03 -6.04
CA HIS A 195 -4.74 -0.44 -7.43
C HIS A 195 -3.33 -0.84 -7.81
N THR A 196 -3.21 -2.04 -8.39
CA THR A 196 -1.99 -2.52 -9.02
C THR A 196 -2.37 -3.34 -10.25
N SER A 197 -1.84 -2.98 -11.42
CA SER A 197 -2.13 -3.69 -12.65
C SER A 197 -1.01 -3.49 -13.65
N TRP A 198 -0.80 -4.50 -14.50
CA TRP A 198 0.21 -4.44 -15.54
C TRP A 198 -0.27 -5.19 -16.78
N GLY A 199 -0.60 -4.45 -17.84
CA GLY A 199 -1.07 -5.01 -19.10
C GLY A 199 -0.02 -5.90 -19.75
N GLY A 200 -0.48 -7.00 -20.37
CA GLY A 200 0.39 -7.98 -21.00
C GLY A 200 1.01 -9.01 -20.05
N THR A 201 0.71 -8.95 -18.75
CA THR A 201 1.22 -9.95 -17.80
C THR A 201 0.37 -11.22 -17.83
N PRO A 202 0.98 -12.42 -17.71
CA PRO A 202 0.26 -13.67 -17.56
C PRO A 202 -0.31 -13.83 -16.15
N ALA A 203 -1.24 -14.77 -15.95
CA ALA A 203 -1.89 -15.03 -14.66
C ALA A 203 -0.88 -15.45 -13.58
N GLU A 204 0.17 -16.14 -13.96
CA GLU A 204 1.23 -16.62 -13.08
C GLU A 204 1.99 -15.48 -12.42
N ALA A 205 2.11 -14.31 -13.07
CA ALA A 205 2.72 -13.13 -12.49
C ALA A 205 1.92 -12.56 -11.29
N TRP A 206 0.65 -12.95 -11.16
CA TRP A 206 -0.27 -12.56 -10.10
C TRP A 206 -0.57 -13.69 -9.11
N THR A 207 0.13 -14.81 -9.24
CA THR A 207 -0.06 -16.00 -8.41
C THR A 207 1.13 -16.18 -7.48
N GLU A 208 0.87 -16.52 -6.23
CA GLU A 208 1.93 -16.77 -5.25
C GLU A 208 2.88 -17.86 -5.74
N LYS A 209 4.19 -17.59 -5.66
CA LYS A 209 5.24 -18.49 -6.15
C LYS A 209 5.15 -19.89 -5.55
N SER A 210 4.91 -19.98 -4.25
CA SER A 210 4.79 -21.27 -3.55
C SER A 210 3.59 -22.09 -4.06
N PHE A 211 2.50 -21.42 -4.42
CA PHE A 211 1.34 -22.08 -5.03
C PHE A 211 1.68 -22.64 -6.42
N LEU A 212 2.35 -21.86 -7.26
CA LEU A 212 2.79 -22.32 -8.58
C LEU A 212 3.74 -23.51 -8.47
N GLU A 213 4.77 -23.41 -7.63
CA GLU A 213 5.76 -24.47 -7.45
C GLU A 213 5.18 -25.77 -6.90
N ASN A 214 4.09 -25.72 -6.13
CA ASN A 214 3.45 -26.89 -5.55
C ASN A 214 2.38 -27.54 -6.44
N ASN A 215 1.84 -26.82 -7.41
CA ASN A 215 0.70 -27.27 -8.21
C ASN A 215 0.96 -27.41 -9.71
N PHE A 216 2.11 -26.94 -10.20
CA PHE A 216 2.48 -26.99 -11.63
C PHE A 216 3.89 -27.49 -11.80
N GLU A 217 4.17 -28.19 -12.91
CA GLU A 217 5.53 -28.61 -13.24
C GLU A 217 6.37 -27.40 -13.66
N LYS A 218 7.66 -27.38 -13.27
CA LYS A 218 8.57 -26.27 -13.56
C LYS A 218 8.68 -25.94 -15.05
N ASP A 219 8.53 -26.92 -15.92
CA ASP A 219 8.61 -26.73 -17.35
C ASP A 219 7.33 -26.10 -17.93
N GLU A 220 6.17 -26.33 -17.35
CA GLU A 220 4.92 -25.65 -17.70
C GLU A 220 5.00 -24.15 -17.36
N ILE A 221 5.49 -23.81 -16.18
CA ILE A 221 5.67 -22.42 -15.75
C ILE A 221 6.67 -21.69 -16.64
N LYS A 222 7.80 -22.34 -17.01
CA LYS A 222 8.83 -21.75 -17.87
C LYS A 222 8.37 -21.54 -19.30
N ASN A 223 7.62 -22.50 -19.88
CA ASN A 223 7.14 -22.41 -21.25
C ASN A 223 6.13 -21.27 -21.43
N HIS A 224 5.29 -21.00 -20.44
CA HIS A 224 4.41 -19.82 -20.43
C HIS A 224 5.19 -18.52 -20.29
N ALA A 225 6.22 -18.47 -19.46
CA ALA A 225 7.05 -17.28 -19.27
C ALA A 225 7.90 -16.93 -20.50
N GLN A 226 8.37 -17.91 -21.28
CA GLN A 226 9.18 -17.69 -22.46
C GLN A 226 8.38 -17.23 -23.69
N ASN A 227 7.08 -17.50 -23.73
CA ASN A 227 6.18 -17.04 -24.80
C ASN A 227 5.64 -15.61 -24.59
N THR A 228 5.84 -15.01 -23.43
CA THR A 228 5.52 -13.62 -23.15
C THR A 228 6.82 -12.84 -23.09
N SER A 229 7.05 -11.98 -24.11
CA SER A 229 8.23 -11.12 -24.30
C SER A 229 9.01 -10.77 -23.02
N GLU A 230 10.27 -11.08 -23.02
CA GLU A 230 11.49 -10.66 -22.28
C GLU A 230 11.40 -9.91 -20.91
N ALA A 231 10.24 -9.49 -20.42
CA ALA A 231 10.18 -8.56 -19.28
C ALA A 231 9.69 -9.18 -17.96
N HIS A 232 9.09 -10.38 -17.94
CA HIS A 232 8.37 -10.80 -16.75
C HIS A 232 8.60 -12.28 -16.43
N GLU A 233 9.54 -12.56 -15.54
CA GLU A 233 9.52 -13.86 -14.87
C GLU A 233 8.24 -13.97 -14.02
N PRO A 234 7.54 -15.12 -14.08
CA PRO A 234 6.36 -15.36 -13.24
C PRO A 234 6.66 -15.12 -11.76
N SER A 235 5.71 -14.63 -11.04
CA SER A 235 5.77 -14.37 -9.59
C SER A 235 6.55 -13.15 -9.09
N PHE A 236 7.20 -12.35 -9.93
CA PHE A 236 7.91 -11.17 -9.44
C PHE A 236 7.04 -9.96 -9.11
N LEU A 237 5.82 -9.94 -9.61
CA LEU A 237 4.90 -8.82 -9.35
C LEU A 237 4.12 -8.98 -8.03
N TYR A 238 4.24 -10.13 -7.36
CA TYR A 238 3.34 -10.49 -6.27
C TYR A 238 4.00 -11.11 -5.03
N ASN A 239 5.21 -10.75 -4.71
CA ASN A 239 5.83 -11.18 -3.46
C ASN A 239 5.85 -10.02 -2.44
N GLY A 240 4.67 -9.48 -2.11
CA GLY A 240 4.47 -8.52 -1.04
C GLY A 240 3.39 -8.97 -0.09
#